data_c35c228d90e68afe3199bc803065bf8f
#
_entry.id   c35c228d90e68afe3199bc803065bf8f
#
_cell.length_a   1.000
_cell.length_b   1.000
_cell.length_c   1.000
_cell.angle_alpha   90.00
_cell.angle_beta   90.00
_cell.angle_gamma   90.00
#
_symmetry.space_group_name_H-M   'P 1'
#
loop_
_entity.id
_entity.type
_entity.pdbx_description
1 polymer ?
#
loop_
_entity_poly.entity_id
_entity_poly.type
_entity_poly.pdbx_seq_one_letter_code
_entity_poly.pdbx_strand_id
1 'polypeptide(L)'
;DADDNAVGGEFRVNTTTTGAQYESQVVGLSAGGFAVVWRSDNQDGSGAGVYAQVFNGSGAAVGGETLVNTLTTSNQYQPDLTASADGGFVVAWYHDYYSASNTEYSDIFFQRLDASGAKLGAETRANPPLGSTFVTQSEPAIAWLDDGGFVVVWTDSSSTDGDGTGVFGQRFDASGNALGTAFRANTYTDGNQYEPDVAALEDGGW
;
A
#
# COMPACT_ATOMS: atom_id res chain seq x y z
N ASP A 1 13.99 -13.32 18.95
CA ASP A 1 14.87 -12.35 19.60
C ASP A 1 16.20 -12.26 18.83
N ALA A 2 17.14 -11.48 19.30
CA ALA A 2 18.43 -11.30 18.63
C ALA A 2 19.29 -12.58 18.49
N ASP A 3 18.90 -13.64 19.16
CA ASP A 3 19.53 -14.97 19.12
C ASP A 3 18.73 -15.97 18.28
N ASP A 4 17.85 -15.47 17.41
CA ASP A 4 16.96 -16.26 16.53
C ASP A 4 15.98 -17.19 17.26
N ASN A 5 15.71 -16.96 18.55
CA ASN A 5 14.69 -17.72 19.27
C ASN A 5 13.30 -17.12 19.03
N ALA A 6 12.30 -17.97 18.88
CA ALA A 6 10.92 -17.54 18.82
C ALA A 6 10.52 -16.83 20.13
N VAL A 7 9.92 -15.66 20.02
CA VAL A 7 9.37 -14.91 21.15
C VAL A 7 7.87 -15.11 21.21
N GLY A 8 7.43 -15.93 22.16
CA GLY A 8 6.03 -16.33 22.28
C GLY A 8 5.63 -17.49 21.36
N GLY A 9 4.34 -17.76 21.30
CA GLY A 9 3.75 -18.78 20.43
C GLY A 9 3.19 -18.16 19.15
N GLU A 10 2.85 -19.02 18.20
CA GLU A 10 2.10 -18.64 17.00
C GLU A 10 0.72 -18.09 17.43
N PHE A 11 0.28 -17.01 16.76
CA PHE A 11 -1.03 -16.41 16.99
C PHE A 11 -1.68 -15.98 15.66
N ARG A 12 -2.99 -15.91 15.67
CA ARG A 12 -3.75 -15.44 14.51
C ARG A 12 -3.85 -13.91 14.54
N VAL A 13 -3.51 -13.27 13.42
CA VAL A 13 -3.55 -11.82 13.23
C VAL A 13 -4.99 -11.33 13.05
N ASN A 14 -5.74 -11.95 12.14
CA ASN A 14 -7.11 -11.56 11.80
C ASN A 14 -8.13 -12.13 12.79
N THR A 15 -9.16 -11.34 13.10
CA THR A 15 -10.31 -11.76 13.91
C THR A 15 -11.44 -12.30 13.05
N THR A 16 -11.63 -11.71 11.85
CA THR A 16 -12.58 -12.19 10.85
C THR A 16 -12.02 -13.42 10.16
N THR A 17 -12.77 -14.54 10.18
CA THR A 17 -12.38 -15.82 9.60
C THR A 17 -13.29 -16.27 8.46
N THR A 18 -14.30 -15.48 8.14
CA THR A 18 -15.20 -15.71 7.00
C THR A 18 -14.59 -15.12 5.74
N GLY A 19 -14.65 -15.81 4.63
CA GLY A 19 -13.99 -15.43 3.39
C GLY A 19 -12.51 -15.78 3.38
N ALA A 20 -11.83 -15.46 2.30
CA ALA A 20 -10.39 -15.66 2.17
C ALA A 20 -9.64 -14.39 2.59
N GLN A 21 -8.49 -14.56 3.26
CA GLN A 21 -7.56 -13.50 3.60
C GLN A 21 -6.19 -13.86 3.05
N TYR A 22 -5.55 -12.95 2.32
CA TYR A 22 -4.25 -13.16 1.71
C TYR A 22 -3.50 -11.84 1.44
N GLU A 23 -2.36 -11.92 0.75
CA GLU A 23 -1.53 -10.75 0.41
C GLU A 23 -1.13 -9.97 1.67
N SER A 24 -0.72 -10.68 2.75
CA SER A 24 -0.35 -10.02 4.00
C SER A 24 1.06 -9.45 3.94
N GLN A 25 1.21 -8.25 4.50
CA GLN A 25 2.48 -7.56 4.69
C GLN A 25 2.62 -7.10 6.15
N VAL A 26 3.84 -6.91 6.62
CA VAL A 26 4.14 -6.51 8.01
C VAL A 26 5.26 -5.49 8.07
N VAL A 27 5.14 -4.52 8.98
CA VAL A 27 6.18 -3.54 9.28
C VAL A 27 6.32 -3.33 10.78
N GLY A 28 7.58 -3.22 11.27
CA GLY A 28 7.86 -2.79 12.64
C GLY A 28 7.61 -1.30 12.81
N LEU A 29 6.94 -0.89 13.91
CA LEU A 29 6.65 0.51 14.20
C LEU A 29 7.73 1.12 15.09
N SER A 30 8.07 2.40 14.87
CA SER A 30 9.12 3.11 15.62
C SER A 30 8.80 3.27 17.13
N ALA A 31 7.51 3.27 17.49
CA ALA A 31 7.07 3.27 18.89
C ALA A 31 7.17 1.89 19.58
N GLY A 32 7.64 0.87 18.86
CA GLY A 32 7.65 -0.53 19.27
C GLY A 32 6.35 -1.25 18.88
N GLY A 33 6.48 -2.56 18.60
CA GLY A 33 5.38 -3.35 18.03
C GLY A 33 5.43 -3.37 16.51
N PHE A 34 4.31 -3.71 15.88
CA PHE A 34 4.24 -3.87 14.43
C PHE A 34 2.80 -3.69 13.92
N ALA A 35 2.67 -3.35 12.66
CA ALA A 35 1.40 -3.37 11.94
C ALA A 35 1.42 -4.48 10.88
N VAL A 36 0.29 -5.14 10.71
CA VAL A 36 0.05 -6.11 9.63
C VAL A 36 -1.11 -5.60 8.80
N VAL A 37 -0.96 -5.66 7.48
CA VAL A 37 -2.05 -5.40 6.52
C VAL A 37 -2.32 -6.67 5.73
N TRP A 38 -3.55 -6.83 5.24
CA TRP A 38 -3.94 -7.94 4.39
C TRP A 38 -5.16 -7.58 3.55
N ARG A 39 -5.37 -8.30 2.49
CA ARG A 39 -6.63 -8.32 1.74
C ARG A 39 -7.60 -9.28 2.41
N SER A 40 -8.87 -8.89 2.53
CA SER A 40 -9.95 -9.73 3.02
C SER A 40 -11.15 -9.70 2.06
N ASP A 41 -11.59 -10.86 1.60
CA ASP A 41 -12.71 -10.97 0.68
C ASP A 41 -14.06 -10.86 1.42
N ASN A 42 -14.93 -9.99 0.91
CA ASN A 42 -16.32 -9.77 1.34
C ASN A 42 -16.51 -9.30 2.79
N GLN A 43 -15.46 -8.86 3.48
CA GLN A 43 -15.56 -8.41 4.87
C GLN A 43 -16.16 -6.99 4.96
N ASP A 44 -15.92 -6.13 3.98
CA ASP A 44 -16.49 -4.78 3.88
C ASP A 44 -17.90 -4.74 3.25
N GLY A 45 -18.39 -5.90 2.79
CA GLY A 45 -19.70 -6.07 2.17
C GLY A 45 -19.71 -5.95 0.64
N SER A 46 -18.55 -5.73 0.01
CA SER A 46 -18.44 -5.61 -1.46
C SER A 46 -17.05 -6.02 -1.98
N GLY A 47 -16.89 -7.28 -2.37
CA GLY A 47 -15.64 -7.75 -2.97
C GLY A 47 -14.48 -7.85 -1.98
N ALA A 48 -13.30 -7.42 -2.36
CA ALA A 48 -12.10 -7.45 -1.52
C ALA A 48 -11.79 -6.06 -0.95
N GLY A 49 -11.49 -6.00 0.36
CA GLY A 49 -11.04 -4.80 1.05
C GLY A 49 -9.67 -4.99 1.71
N VAL A 50 -8.96 -3.90 1.98
CA VAL A 50 -7.69 -3.88 2.70
C VAL A 50 -7.93 -3.63 4.17
N TYR A 51 -7.40 -4.50 5.02
CA TYR A 51 -7.52 -4.43 6.47
C TYR A 51 -6.14 -4.32 7.13
N ALA A 52 -6.11 -3.69 8.30
CA ALA A 52 -4.92 -3.56 9.13
C ALA A 52 -5.22 -3.96 10.57
N GLN A 53 -4.21 -4.50 11.26
CA GLN A 53 -4.21 -4.69 12.72
C GLN A 53 -2.85 -4.27 13.26
N VAL A 54 -2.88 -3.46 14.30
CA VAL A 54 -1.67 -3.05 15.05
C VAL A 54 -1.49 -3.96 16.26
N PHE A 55 -0.24 -4.29 16.55
CA PHE A 55 0.19 -5.06 17.71
C PHE A 55 1.27 -4.29 18.47
N ASN A 56 1.24 -4.36 19.80
CA ASN A 56 2.31 -3.81 20.64
C ASN A 56 3.54 -4.73 20.65
N GLY A 57 4.63 -4.30 21.28
CA GLY A 57 5.88 -5.06 21.38
C GLY A 57 5.78 -6.42 22.11
N SER A 58 4.67 -6.70 22.81
CA SER A 58 4.41 -8.03 23.38
C SER A 58 3.54 -8.94 22.48
N GLY A 59 3.14 -8.45 21.29
CA GLY A 59 2.27 -9.16 20.37
C GLY A 59 0.78 -9.07 20.73
N ALA A 60 0.39 -8.22 21.68
CA ALA A 60 -1.01 -7.97 21.98
C ALA A 60 -1.61 -6.98 20.98
N ALA A 61 -2.82 -7.26 20.48
CA ALA A 61 -3.53 -6.37 19.57
C ALA A 61 -3.81 -5.00 20.22
N VAL A 62 -3.59 -3.94 19.46
CA VAL A 62 -3.94 -2.56 19.81
C VAL A 62 -5.20 -2.20 19.03
N GLY A 63 -6.31 -2.04 19.74
CA GLY A 63 -7.62 -1.85 19.08
C GLY A 63 -8.14 -3.09 18.36
N GLY A 64 -9.00 -2.87 17.38
CA GLY A 64 -9.53 -3.90 16.49
C GLY A 64 -8.98 -3.76 15.07
N GLU A 65 -9.41 -4.67 14.19
CA GLU A 65 -9.14 -4.55 12.76
C GLU A 65 -9.69 -3.24 12.20
N THR A 66 -8.89 -2.55 11.40
CA THR A 66 -9.29 -1.32 10.72
C THR A 66 -9.46 -1.61 9.23
N LEU A 67 -10.62 -1.29 8.65
CA LEU A 67 -10.78 -1.22 7.18
C LEU A 67 -9.99 -0.02 6.67
N VAL A 68 -8.93 -0.25 5.91
CA VAL A 68 -7.99 0.78 5.45
C VAL A 68 -8.59 1.64 4.35
N ASN A 69 -9.15 1.00 3.32
CA ASN A 69 -9.82 1.71 2.22
C ASN A 69 -11.11 2.39 2.70
N THR A 70 -11.50 3.45 2.00
CA THR A 70 -12.79 4.16 2.21
C THR A 70 -13.78 3.84 1.09
N LEU A 71 -13.27 3.70 -0.14
CA LEU A 71 -14.04 3.19 -1.25
C LEU A 71 -14.18 1.67 -1.10
N THR A 72 -15.39 1.18 -0.89
CA THR A 72 -15.69 -0.24 -0.68
C THR A 72 -16.35 -0.91 -1.90
N THR A 73 -16.60 -0.15 -2.97
CA THR A 73 -17.10 -0.72 -4.23
C THR A 73 -15.99 -1.40 -5.00
N SER A 74 -16.28 -2.52 -5.68
CA SER A 74 -15.28 -3.33 -6.39
C SER A 74 -14.23 -3.92 -5.44
N ASN A 75 -12.98 -4.02 -5.87
CA ASN A 75 -11.96 -4.72 -5.10
C ASN A 75 -10.71 -3.85 -4.86
N GLN A 76 -10.09 -4.06 -3.72
CA GLN A 76 -8.82 -3.49 -3.34
C GLN A 76 -7.81 -4.63 -3.15
N TYR A 77 -6.64 -4.51 -3.80
CA TYR A 77 -5.69 -5.61 -3.95
C TYR A 77 -4.25 -5.19 -3.66
N GLN A 78 -3.42 -6.18 -3.36
CA GLN A 78 -1.97 -6.07 -3.22
C GLN A 78 -1.57 -4.92 -2.29
N PRO A 79 -2.00 -4.93 -1.01
CA PRO A 79 -1.56 -3.92 -0.08
C PRO A 79 -0.05 -4.06 0.20
N ASP A 80 0.63 -2.92 0.26
CA ASP A 80 1.97 -2.79 0.82
C ASP A 80 2.00 -1.68 1.86
N LEU A 81 2.97 -1.70 2.80
CA LEU A 81 3.02 -0.73 3.87
C LEU A 81 4.43 -0.36 4.29
N THR A 82 4.56 0.87 4.80
CA THR A 82 5.80 1.37 5.41
C THR A 82 5.52 2.07 6.72
N ALA A 83 6.42 1.96 7.70
CA ALA A 83 6.32 2.70 8.95
C ALA A 83 6.67 4.17 8.74
N SER A 84 5.95 5.08 9.39
CA SER A 84 6.25 6.50 9.40
C SER A 84 7.07 6.92 10.64
N ALA A 85 7.82 8.00 10.52
CA ALA A 85 8.69 8.47 11.60
C ALA A 85 7.93 8.94 12.85
N ASP A 86 6.66 9.31 12.71
CA ASP A 86 5.76 9.75 13.80
C ASP A 86 5.15 8.58 14.59
N GLY A 87 5.53 7.34 14.28
CA GLY A 87 5.08 6.13 14.97
C GLY A 87 3.89 5.44 14.31
N GLY A 88 3.30 6.03 13.29
CA GLY A 88 2.25 5.45 12.47
C GLY A 88 2.79 4.65 11.28
N PHE A 89 1.98 4.50 10.25
CA PHE A 89 2.33 3.81 9.01
C PHE A 89 1.47 4.30 7.83
N VAL A 90 1.94 4.01 6.63
CA VAL A 90 1.20 4.30 5.38
C VAL A 90 0.98 2.99 4.66
N VAL A 91 -0.23 2.79 4.15
CA VAL A 91 -0.61 1.62 3.35
C VAL A 91 -0.91 2.08 1.94
N ALA A 92 -0.36 1.41 0.93
CA ALA A 92 -0.71 1.59 -0.48
C ALA A 92 -1.40 0.33 -1.01
N TRP A 93 -2.30 0.48 -1.97
CA TRP A 93 -3.00 -0.61 -2.66
C TRP A 93 -3.46 -0.15 -4.04
N TYR A 94 -3.89 -1.09 -4.91
CA TYR A 94 -4.67 -0.67 -6.07
C TYR A 94 -6.15 -0.99 -5.90
N HIS A 95 -6.98 -0.11 -6.46
CA HIS A 95 -8.43 -0.23 -6.50
C HIS A 95 -8.84 -0.48 -7.94
N ASP A 96 -9.52 -1.59 -8.22
CA ASP A 96 -10.06 -1.87 -9.53
C ASP A 96 -11.43 -1.21 -9.76
N TYR A 97 -11.67 -0.85 -11.00
CA TYR A 97 -12.93 -0.29 -11.46
C TYR A 97 -13.40 -1.04 -12.71
N TYR A 98 -14.70 -0.97 -12.93
CA TYR A 98 -15.29 -1.45 -14.17
C TYR A 98 -16.06 -0.31 -14.85
N SER A 99 -15.74 -0.06 -16.13
CA SER A 99 -16.48 0.89 -16.94
C SER A 99 -17.89 0.39 -17.24
N ALA A 100 -18.76 1.26 -17.75
CA ALA A 100 -20.09 0.88 -18.23
C ALA A 100 -20.07 -0.17 -19.36
N SER A 101 -18.94 -0.30 -20.08
CA SER A 101 -18.67 -1.35 -21.08
C SER A 101 -17.99 -2.59 -20.48
N ASN A 102 -17.90 -2.70 -19.15
CA ASN A 102 -17.24 -3.79 -18.43
C ASN A 102 -15.73 -3.90 -18.75
N THR A 103 -15.09 -2.77 -19.04
CA THR A 103 -13.62 -2.69 -19.18
C THR A 103 -13.03 -2.41 -17.81
N GLU A 104 -12.13 -3.27 -17.37
CA GLU A 104 -11.39 -3.13 -16.12
C GLU A 104 -10.30 -2.05 -16.26
N TYR A 105 -10.14 -1.25 -15.22
CA TYR A 105 -9.02 -0.32 -15.03
C TYR A 105 -8.80 -0.12 -13.52
N SER A 106 -7.62 0.33 -13.14
CA SER A 106 -7.31 0.48 -11.73
C SER A 106 -6.43 1.70 -11.47
N ASP A 107 -6.50 2.20 -10.25
CA ASP A 107 -5.69 3.30 -9.74
C ASP A 107 -4.99 2.89 -8.43
N ILE A 108 -3.87 3.52 -8.14
CA ILE A 108 -3.13 3.36 -6.90
C ILE A 108 -3.64 4.36 -5.87
N PHE A 109 -3.92 3.86 -4.67
CA PHE A 109 -4.32 4.66 -3.51
C PHE A 109 -3.38 4.42 -2.34
N PHE A 110 -3.37 5.36 -1.41
CA PHE A 110 -2.77 5.17 -0.10
C PHE A 110 -3.63 5.78 1.01
N GLN A 111 -3.44 5.28 2.21
CA GLN A 111 -4.02 5.81 3.46
C GLN A 111 -2.94 5.86 4.53
N ARG A 112 -2.89 6.98 5.25
CA ARG A 112 -2.03 7.14 6.42
C ARG A 112 -2.80 6.73 7.66
N LEU A 113 -2.12 6.04 8.59
CA LEU A 113 -2.69 5.62 9.87
C LEU A 113 -1.72 5.98 11.00
N ASP A 114 -2.26 6.28 12.16
CA ASP A 114 -1.47 6.50 13.37
C ASP A 114 -1.03 5.18 14.02
N ALA A 115 -0.26 5.26 15.10
CA ALA A 115 0.24 4.12 15.86
C ALA A 115 -0.85 3.23 16.49
N SER A 116 -2.09 3.68 16.53
CA SER A 116 -3.25 2.91 17.00
C SER A 116 -4.01 2.22 15.86
N GLY A 117 -3.64 2.51 14.61
CA GLY A 117 -4.36 2.07 13.42
C GLY A 117 -5.55 2.95 13.04
N ALA A 118 -5.67 4.15 13.62
CA ALA A 118 -6.70 5.11 13.23
C ALA A 118 -6.27 5.90 11.99
N LYS A 119 -7.20 6.13 11.06
CA LYS A 119 -6.93 6.84 9.80
C LYS A 119 -6.57 8.31 10.04
N LEU A 120 -5.53 8.79 9.37
CA LEU A 120 -5.09 10.17 9.34
C LEU A 120 -5.46 10.81 7.99
N GLY A 121 -6.52 11.63 7.99
CA GLY A 121 -7.03 12.25 6.76
C GLY A 121 -7.83 11.29 5.88
N ALA A 122 -8.01 11.68 4.63
CA ALA A 122 -8.71 10.89 3.62
C ALA A 122 -7.75 9.98 2.86
N GLU A 123 -8.30 8.89 2.32
CA GLU A 123 -7.63 8.07 1.31
C GLU A 123 -7.27 8.95 0.10
N THR A 124 -6.08 8.75 -0.44
CA THR A 124 -5.53 9.61 -1.49
C THR A 124 -5.07 8.75 -2.67
N ARG A 125 -5.42 9.19 -3.88
CA ARG A 125 -4.92 8.58 -5.11
C ARG A 125 -3.45 8.96 -5.33
N ALA A 126 -2.59 7.96 -5.53
CA ALA A 126 -1.16 8.16 -5.72
C ALA A 126 -0.78 8.51 -7.15
N ASN A 127 -1.35 7.80 -8.13
CA ASN A 127 -1.07 8.05 -9.55
C ASN A 127 -1.83 9.28 -10.07
N PRO A 128 -1.26 10.04 -11.02
CA PRO A 128 -1.96 11.17 -11.64
C PRO A 128 -3.16 10.66 -12.47
N PRO A 129 -4.22 11.48 -12.61
CA PRO A 129 -5.34 11.13 -13.48
C PRO A 129 -4.90 11.05 -14.95
N LEU A 130 -5.15 9.92 -15.61
CA LEU A 130 -4.79 9.66 -17.00
C LEU A 130 -5.89 10.07 -18.02
N GLY A 131 -6.77 11.02 -17.63
CA GLY A 131 -7.85 11.49 -18.49
C GLY A 131 -8.96 10.45 -18.65
N SER A 132 -9.37 10.16 -19.90
CA SER A 132 -10.47 9.23 -20.22
C SER A 132 -9.98 7.84 -20.63
N THR A 133 -8.72 7.52 -20.45
CA THR A 133 -8.16 6.20 -20.83
C THR A 133 -8.37 5.20 -19.71
N PHE A 134 -8.89 4.02 -20.07
CA PHE A 134 -8.99 2.89 -19.15
C PHE A 134 -7.63 2.19 -19.09
N VAL A 135 -6.84 2.53 -18.10
CA VAL A 135 -5.48 2.04 -17.89
C VAL A 135 -5.42 1.35 -16.55
N THR A 136 -4.68 0.26 -16.47
CA THR A 136 -4.44 -0.46 -15.23
C THR A 136 -3.14 0.02 -14.60
N GLN A 137 -3.22 0.52 -13.37
CA GLN A 137 -2.10 0.64 -12.46
C GLN A 137 -2.23 -0.41 -11.38
N SER A 138 -1.15 -1.13 -11.10
CA SER A 138 -1.14 -2.28 -10.18
C SER A 138 0.21 -2.42 -9.48
N GLU A 139 0.31 -3.39 -8.58
CA GLU A 139 1.55 -3.79 -7.93
C GLU A 139 2.25 -2.60 -7.23
N PRO A 140 1.56 -1.87 -6.34
CA PRO A 140 2.20 -0.78 -5.61
C PRO A 140 3.25 -1.30 -4.64
N ALA A 141 4.37 -0.57 -4.54
CA ALA A 141 5.31 -0.70 -3.44
C ALA A 141 5.55 0.68 -2.81
N ILE A 142 5.82 0.72 -1.50
CA ILE A 142 5.94 1.97 -0.75
C ILE A 142 7.13 1.96 0.20
N ALA A 143 7.88 3.06 0.26
CA ALA A 143 8.95 3.25 1.23
C ALA A 143 8.85 4.63 1.89
N TRP A 144 9.05 4.68 3.22
CA TRP A 144 9.25 5.90 3.97
C TRP A 144 10.68 6.39 3.78
N LEU A 145 10.87 7.68 3.54
CA LEU A 145 12.16 8.29 3.23
C LEU A 145 12.70 9.07 4.45
N ASP A 146 14.02 9.18 4.54
CA ASP A 146 14.71 9.88 5.64
C ASP A 146 14.39 11.37 5.72
N ASP A 147 13.96 11.99 4.62
CA ASP A 147 13.51 13.39 4.59
C ASP A 147 12.12 13.62 5.20
N GLY A 148 11.48 12.55 5.72
CA GLY A 148 10.20 12.59 6.41
C GLY A 148 8.99 12.45 5.49
N GLY A 149 9.19 12.15 4.20
CA GLY A 149 8.16 11.80 3.24
C GLY A 149 8.13 10.33 2.90
N PHE A 150 7.45 9.96 1.81
CA PHE A 150 7.42 8.61 1.29
C PHE A 150 7.32 8.61 -0.24
N VAL A 151 7.69 7.50 -0.84
CA VAL A 151 7.52 7.26 -2.28
C VAL A 151 6.62 6.05 -2.48
N VAL A 152 5.72 6.15 -3.46
CA VAL A 152 4.92 5.02 -3.97
C VAL A 152 5.37 4.78 -5.40
N VAL A 153 5.66 3.53 -5.74
CA VAL A 153 5.95 3.08 -7.11
C VAL A 153 4.90 2.07 -7.55
N TRP A 154 4.67 1.93 -8.84
CA TRP A 154 3.65 1.03 -9.40
C TRP A 154 3.95 0.62 -10.83
N THR A 155 3.33 -0.46 -11.27
CA THR A 155 3.24 -0.85 -12.69
C THR A 155 2.12 -0.07 -13.37
N ASP A 156 2.41 0.50 -14.55
CA ASP A 156 1.48 1.28 -15.37
C ASP A 156 1.37 0.69 -16.77
N SER A 157 0.17 0.33 -17.18
CA SER A 157 -0.11 -0.30 -18.49
C SER A 157 -0.47 0.72 -19.59
N SER A 158 -0.22 2.01 -19.36
CA SER A 158 -0.59 3.07 -20.32
C SER A 158 0.28 3.15 -21.56
N SER A 159 1.37 2.40 -21.62
CA SER A 159 2.42 2.54 -22.66
C SER A 159 3.02 3.96 -22.74
N THR A 160 2.92 4.76 -21.68
CA THR A 160 3.46 6.11 -21.61
C THR A 160 4.98 6.13 -21.57
N ASP A 161 5.61 5.01 -21.28
CA ASP A 161 7.07 4.86 -21.38
C ASP A 161 7.55 4.56 -22.80
N GLY A 162 6.64 4.21 -23.73
CA GLY A 162 6.91 3.98 -25.16
C GLY A 162 6.46 2.64 -25.70
N ASP A 163 6.44 1.58 -24.92
CA ASP A 163 5.99 0.25 -25.30
C ASP A 163 5.61 -0.64 -24.10
N GLY A 164 4.42 -1.21 -24.11
CA GLY A 164 3.96 -2.15 -23.08
C GLY A 164 3.67 -1.50 -21.73
N THR A 165 4.12 -2.13 -20.65
CA THR A 165 4.00 -1.62 -19.28
C THR A 165 5.31 -1.03 -18.80
N GLY A 166 5.25 0.04 -17.99
CA GLY A 166 6.41 0.65 -17.36
C GLY A 166 6.24 0.80 -15.85
N VAL A 167 7.33 1.10 -15.16
CA VAL A 167 7.35 1.38 -13.72
C VAL A 167 7.38 2.89 -13.51
N PHE A 168 6.40 3.38 -12.74
CA PHE A 168 6.26 4.79 -12.39
C PHE A 168 6.22 4.97 -10.88
N GLY A 169 6.44 6.20 -10.43
CA GLY A 169 6.38 6.53 -9.02
C GLY A 169 6.04 7.98 -8.76
N GLN A 170 5.64 8.28 -7.53
CA GLN A 170 5.35 9.61 -7.03
C GLN A 170 5.83 9.74 -5.60
N ARG A 171 6.52 10.86 -5.30
CA ARG A 171 6.90 11.22 -3.93
C ARG A 171 5.81 12.04 -3.26
N PHE A 172 5.71 11.86 -1.94
CA PHE A 172 4.77 12.58 -1.07
C PHE A 172 5.50 13.10 0.17
N ASP A 173 5.03 14.22 0.71
CA ASP A 173 5.45 14.67 2.04
C ASP A 173 4.80 13.81 3.15
N ALA A 174 5.22 14.01 4.40
CA ALA A 174 4.66 13.30 5.57
C ALA A 174 3.15 13.50 5.75
N SER A 175 2.57 14.54 5.16
CA SER A 175 1.13 14.81 5.19
C SER A 175 0.36 14.14 4.06
N GLY A 176 1.06 13.53 3.09
CA GLY A 176 0.48 12.89 1.91
C GLY A 176 0.24 13.85 0.74
N ASN A 177 0.85 15.05 0.73
CA ASN A 177 0.81 15.93 -0.42
C ASN A 177 1.88 15.52 -1.43
N ALA A 178 1.53 15.49 -2.72
CA ALA A 178 2.47 15.14 -3.77
C ALA A 178 3.63 16.15 -3.85
N LEU A 179 4.87 15.68 -3.96
CA LEU A 179 6.09 16.43 -4.16
C LEU A 179 6.54 16.29 -5.62
N GLY A 180 6.36 17.35 -6.39
CA GLY A 180 6.65 17.35 -7.83
C GLY A 180 5.61 16.57 -8.65
N THR A 181 6.06 16.06 -9.79
CA THR A 181 5.23 15.23 -10.69
C THR A 181 5.65 13.77 -10.62
N ALA A 182 4.75 12.86 -10.99
CA ALA A 182 5.08 11.47 -11.17
C ALA A 182 6.27 11.31 -12.14
N PHE A 183 7.13 10.36 -11.89
CA PHE A 183 8.33 10.05 -12.65
C PHE A 183 8.28 8.60 -13.17
N ARG A 184 9.01 8.33 -14.25
CA ARG A 184 9.27 6.99 -14.71
C ARG A 184 10.54 6.45 -14.05
N ALA A 185 10.48 5.26 -13.46
CA ALA A 185 11.61 4.63 -12.78
C ALA A 185 12.51 3.84 -13.76
N ASN A 186 11.90 3.10 -14.71
CA ASN A 186 12.66 2.33 -15.68
C ASN A 186 13.28 3.22 -16.76
N THR A 187 14.52 2.92 -17.19
CA THR A 187 15.19 3.55 -18.33
C THR A 187 15.04 2.71 -19.60
N TYR A 188 14.94 1.41 -19.49
CA TYR A 188 14.66 0.50 -20.59
C TYR A 188 13.13 0.45 -20.81
N THR A 189 12.69 0.58 -22.06
CA THR A 189 11.26 0.77 -22.40
C THR A 189 10.74 -0.23 -23.43
N ASP A 190 11.57 -1.16 -23.93
CA ASP A 190 11.08 -2.20 -24.84
C ASP A 190 10.35 -3.30 -24.03
N GLY A 191 9.12 -3.61 -24.39
CA GLY A 191 8.29 -4.63 -23.75
C GLY A 191 7.79 -4.21 -22.37
N ASN A 192 7.58 -5.17 -21.46
CA ASN A 192 6.94 -4.95 -20.19
C ASN A 192 7.93 -4.91 -19.03
N GLN A 193 7.78 -3.92 -18.14
CA GLN A 193 8.41 -3.84 -16.83
C GLN A 193 7.30 -3.79 -15.78
N TYR A 194 7.39 -4.64 -14.75
CA TYR A 194 6.37 -4.81 -13.73
C TYR A 194 6.96 -5.31 -12.41
N GLU A 195 6.12 -5.48 -11.38
CA GLU A 195 6.49 -5.92 -10.02
C GLU A 195 7.61 -5.05 -9.41
N PRO A 196 7.44 -3.71 -9.34
CA PRO A 196 8.44 -2.86 -8.70
C PRO A 196 8.53 -3.15 -7.21
N ASP A 197 9.74 -2.93 -6.66
CA ASP A 197 9.96 -2.82 -5.23
C ASP A 197 10.78 -1.57 -4.95
N VAL A 198 10.65 -1.00 -3.75
CA VAL A 198 11.35 0.23 -3.35
C VAL A 198 11.76 0.19 -1.89
N ALA A 199 12.98 0.64 -1.61
CA ALA A 199 13.52 0.79 -0.27
C ALA A 199 14.23 2.13 -0.13
N ALA A 200 14.15 2.73 1.06
CA ALA A 200 14.95 3.88 1.40
C ALA A 200 16.41 3.47 1.62
N LEU A 201 17.35 4.32 1.17
CA LEU A 201 18.77 4.15 1.38
C LEU A 201 19.25 5.06 2.53
N GLU A 202 20.29 4.61 3.27
CA GLU A 202 20.86 5.35 4.41
C GLU A 202 21.44 6.72 4.05
N ASP A 203 21.74 6.97 2.77
CA ASP A 203 22.24 8.25 2.26
C ASP A 203 21.11 9.24 1.85
N GLY A 204 19.86 8.88 2.12
CA GLY A 204 18.67 9.66 1.77
C GLY A 204 18.18 9.43 0.34
N GLY A 205 18.77 8.48 -0.39
CA GLY A 205 18.26 7.99 -1.68
C GLY A 205 17.17 6.93 -1.54
N TRP A 206 16.72 6.38 -2.64
CA TRP A 206 15.72 5.32 -2.76
C TRP A 206 15.80 4.67 -4.14
#